data_56801163d35e433a0fc95e4e373483fa
#
_entry.id   56801163d35e433a0fc95e4e373483fa
#
_cell.length_a   1.000
_cell.length_b   1.000
_cell.length_c   1.000
_cell.angle_alpha   90.00
_cell.angle_beta   90.00
_cell.angle_gamma   90.00
#
_symmetry.space_group_name_H-M   'P 1'
#
loop_
_entity.id
_entity.type
_entity.pdbx_description
1 polymer ?
#
loop_
_entity_poly.entity_id
_entity_poly.type
_entity_poly.pdbx_seq_one_letter_code
_entity_poly.pdbx_strand_id
1 'polypeptide(L)'
;MTPDDMPPVLQVDAVTKIYPGQPPVVALRGVSFSIGRGELAAIVGPSGSGKTTLLHLMGTLDRPTSGTVRVTGTDVAALGDRAVAFLRATRIGFVFQQFFLAEHQTVLDNVADGLLYAGVRHGERQRRAMEALAVVGIAARATARPTQLSGGQRQRVAIARALVGEPAIILADEPTGNLDQSTGQSILALLQALNERGATIVLITHDAGIARRMPRRIELLDGRVIGDTTTTATVPVHPAERT
;
A
#
# COMPACT_ATOMS: atom_id res chain seq x y z
N MET A 1 -0.74 22.56 16.24
CA MET A 1 -0.93 21.11 16.18
C MET A 1 0.32 20.56 15.52
N THR A 2 1.15 19.87 16.26
CA THR A 2 2.33 19.22 15.72
C THR A 2 1.91 18.00 14.87
N PRO A 3 2.73 17.51 13.90
CA PRO A 3 2.44 16.31 13.14
C PRO A 3 2.11 15.09 14.03
N ASP A 4 2.61 15.04 15.26
CA ASP A 4 2.36 14.01 16.27
C ASP A 4 0.95 14.06 16.91
N ASP A 5 0.22 15.20 16.77
CA ASP A 5 -1.13 15.36 17.34
C ASP A 5 -2.26 14.84 16.43
N MET A 6 -1.94 14.44 15.19
CA MET A 6 -2.96 13.92 14.27
C MET A 6 -3.16 12.41 14.48
N PRO A 7 -4.44 11.93 14.47
CA PRO A 7 -4.69 10.50 14.60
C PRO A 7 -4.01 9.72 13.47
N PRO A 8 -3.51 8.51 13.76
CA PRO A 8 -2.87 7.66 12.76
C PRO A 8 -3.83 7.35 11.61
N VAL A 9 -3.28 7.19 10.41
CA VAL A 9 -4.05 6.81 9.21
C VAL A 9 -4.56 5.38 9.32
N LEU A 10 -3.76 4.50 9.90
CA LEU A 10 -4.11 3.12 10.17
C LEU A 10 -3.75 2.78 11.62
N GLN A 11 -4.66 2.14 12.33
CA GLN A 11 -4.43 1.60 13.67
C GLN A 11 -4.89 0.15 13.71
N VAL A 12 -4.01 -0.73 14.16
CA VAL A 12 -4.25 -2.15 14.41
C VAL A 12 -4.04 -2.36 15.89
N ASP A 13 -5.05 -2.87 16.61
CA ASP A 13 -5.02 -2.99 18.05
C ASP A 13 -5.48 -4.38 18.52
N ALA A 14 -4.55 -5.14 19.11
CA ALA A 14 -4.73 -6.50 19.62
C ALA A 14 -5.40 -7.47 18.63
N VAL A 15 -5.14 -7.29 17.33
CA VAL A 15 -5.82 -8.01 16.24
C VAL A 15 -5.43 -9.47 16.22
N THR A 16 -6.44 -10.34 16.28
CA THR A 16 -6.31 -11.79 16.09
C THR A 16 -7.13 -12.23 14.88
N LYS A 17 -6.58 -13.15 14.10
CA LYS A 17 -7.31 -13.80 13.00
C LYS A 17 -7.15 -15.29 13.06
N ILE A 18 -8.30 -15.98 13.13
CA ILE A 18 -8.41 -17.43 13.14
C ILE A 18 -9.27 -17.84 11.95
N TYR A 19 -8.72 -18.67 11.08
CA TYR A 19 -9.48 -19.29 10.01
C TYR A 19 -10.03 -20.64 10.47
N PRO A 20 -11.32 -20.95 10.19
CA PRO A 20 -11.89 -22.23 10.54
C PRO A 20 -11.19 -23.36 9.79
N GLY A 21 -11.04 -24.51 10.45
CA GLY A 21 -10.40 -25.70 9.92
C GLY A 21 -10.25 -26.78 10.99
N GLN A 22 -9.70 -27.94 10.66
CA GLN A 22 -9.41 -29.03 11.58
C GLN A 22 -7.94 -29.44 11.44
N PRO A 23 -7.03 -28.90 12.30
CA PRO A 23 -7.23 -27.88 13.34
C PRO A 23 -7.42 -26.46 12.77
N PRO A 24 -7.98 -25.52 13.56
CA PRO A 24 -8.11 -24.14 13.14
C PRO A 24 -6.74 -23.49 12.96
N VAL A 25 -6.61 -22.60 11.96
CA VAL A 25 -5.36 -21.90 11.66
C VAL A 25 -5.38 -20.51 12.29
N VAL A 26 -4.51 -20.28 13.28
CA VAL A 26 -4.33 -18.95 13.90
C VAL A 26 -3.29 -18.19 13.09
N ALA A 27 -3.76 -17.31 12.20
CA ALA A 27 -2.90 -16.54 11.30
C ALA A 27 -2.30 -15.29 11.96
N LEU A 28 -3.05 -14.65 12.88
CA LEU A 28 -2.56 -13.50 13.67
C LEU A 28 -2.90 -13.68 15.14
N ARG A 29 -2.01 -13.20 16.03
CA ARG A 29 -2.03 -13.46 17.47
C ARG A 29 -1.83 -12.18 18.30
N GLY A 30 -2.81 -11.26 18.27
CA GLY A 30 -2.78 -10.04 19.06
C GLY A 30 -1.78 -9.01 18.49
N VAL A 31 -1.83 -8.78 17.18
CA VAL A 31 -0.98 -7.80 16.48
C VAL A 31 -1.43 -6.39 16.83
N SER A 32 -0.48 -5.52 17.20
CA SER A 32 -0.73 -4.10 17.48
C SER A 32 0.37 -3.23 16.90
N PHE A 33 -0.01 -2.20 16.15
CA PHE A 33 0.81 -1.09 15.66
C PHE A 33 -0.08 0.00 15.04
N SER A 34 0.52 1.16 14.76
CA SER A 34 -0.16 2.23 14.03
C SER A 34 0.73 2.77 12.92
N ILE A 35 0.13 3.34 11.87
CA ILE A 35 0.83 4.03 10.79
C ILE A 35 0.38 5.49 10.77
N GLY A 36 1.33 6.39 10.91
CA GLY A 36 1.12 7.83 10.84
C GLY A 36 0.93 8.33 9.41
N ARG A 37 0.46 9.56 9.26
CA ARG A 37 0.32 10.22 7.95
C ARG A 37 1.71 10.54 7.37
N GLY A 38 1.91 10.28 6.08
CA GLY A 38 3.19 10.50 5.39
C GLY A 38 4.28 9.48 5.76
N GLU A 39 3.94 8.44 6.50
CA GLU A 39 4.89 7.41 6.89
C GLU A 39 5.17 6.42 5.74
N LEU A 40 6.44 6.01 5.63
CA LEU A 40 6.87 4.91 4.78
C LEU A 40 7.39 3.77 5.66
N ALA A 41 6.64 2.68 5.71
CA ALA A 41 6.96 1.52 6.53
C ALA A 41 7.04 0.23 5.71
N ALA A 42 7.84 -0.73 6.16
CA ALA A 42 7.84 -2.09 5.64
C ALA A 42 7.31 -3.07 6.70
N ILE A 43 6.40 -3.96 6.31
CA ILE A 43 6.02 -5.13 7.08
C ILE A 43 6.77 -6.33 6.49
N VAL A 44 7.61 -6.97 7.30
CA VAL A 44 8.49 -8.04 6.84
C VAL A 44 8.33 -9.30 7.69
N GLY A 45 8.68 -10.43 7.11
CA GLY A 45 8.64 -11.71 7.78
C GLY A 45 8.75 -12.88 6.79
N PRO A 46 9.05 -14.08 7.24
CA PRO A 46 9.11 -15.26 6.39
C PRO A 46 7.75 -15.61 5.77
N SER A 47 7.74 -16.51 4.79
CA SER A 47 6.51 -17.07 4.25
C SER A 47 5.69 -17.72 5.37
N GLY A 48 4.37 -17.52 5.37
CA GLY A 48 3.50 -18.05 6.42
C GLY A 48 3.44 -17.22 7.72
N SER A 49 4.20 -16.13 7.87
CA SER A 49 4.18 -15.33 9.11
C SER A 49 2.88 -14.54 9.35
N GLY A 50 1.93 -14.53 8.40
CA GLY A 50 0.65 -13.82 8.53
C GLY A 50 0.57 -12.49 7.75
N LYS A 51 1.57 -12.10 6.96
CA LYS A 51 1.63 -10.82 6.23
C LYS A 51 0.43 -10.59 5.31
N THR A 52 0.06 -11.57 4.48
CA THR A 52 -1.09 -11.48 3.58
C THR A 52 -2.41 -11.36 4.35
N THR A 53 -2.55 -12.10 5.46
CA THR A 53 -3.70 -11.94 6.35
C THR A 53 -3.76 -10.54 6.94
N LEU A 54 -2.64 -10.02 7.41
CA LEU A 54 -2.55 -8.67 7.96
C LEU A 54 -2.88 -7.62 6.89
N LEU A 55 -2.37 -7.77 5.66
CA LEU A 55 -2.73 -6.94 4.51
C LEU A 55 -4.26 -6.92 4.27
N HIS A 56 -4.88 -8.10 4.26
CA HIS A 56 -6.33 -8.19 4.04
C HIS A 56 -7.12 -7.45 5.13
N LEU A 57 -6.69 -7.52 6.38
CA LEU A 57 -7.34 -6.81 7.47
C LEU A 57 -7.12 -5.29 7.39
N MET A 58 -5.87 -4.85 7.18
CA MET A 58 -5.54 -3.43 6.96
C MET A 58 -6.26 -2.85 5.75
N GLY A 59 -6.37 -3.65 4.70
CA GLY A 59 -7.05 -3.30 3.46
C GLY A 59 -8.57 -3.45 3.50
N THR A 60 -9.14 -3.83 4.63
CA THR A 60 -10.60 -4.06 4.81
C THR A 60 -11.19 -5.09 3.84
N LEU A 61 -10.36 -6.03 3.38
CA LEU A 61 -10.76 -7.16 2.52
C LEU A 61 -11.29 -8.34 3.35
N ASP A 62 -10.92 -8.38 4.63
CA ASP A 62 -11.37 -9.38 5.60
C ASP A 62 -11.59 -8.69 6.96
N ARG A 63 -12.23 -9.38 7.91
CA ARG A 63 -12.50 -8.87 9.27
C ARG A 63 -11.67 -9.63 10.30
N PRO A 64 -11.16 -8.99 11.36
CA PRO A 64 -10.48 -9.67 12.44
C PRO A 64 -11.46 -10.59 13.21
N THR A 65 -10.93 -11.65 13.81
CA THR A 65 -11.68 -12.50 14.76
C THR A 65 -11.87 -11.80 16.09
N SER A 66 -10.85 -11.04 16.52
CA SER A 66 -10.91 -10.16 17.70
C SER A 66 -9.91 -9.00 17.53
N GLY A 67 -10.00 -7.99 18.39
CA GLY A 67 -9.24 -6.75 18.26
C GLY A 67 -9.87 -5.76 17.30
N THR A 68 -9.19 -4.66 17.00
CA THR A 68 -9.76 -3.54 16.26
C THR A 68 -8.82 -3.08 15.13
N VAL A 69 -9.40 -2.81 13.97
CA VAL A 69 -8.71 -2.12 12.85
C VAL A 69 -9.44 -0.80 12.60
N ARG A 70 -8.71 0.32 12.68
CA ARG A 70 -9.22 1.65 12.33
C ARG A 70 -8.48 2.22 11.14
N VAL A 71 -9.23 2.76 10.19
CA VAL A 71 -8.71 3.49 9.03
C VAL A 71 -9.20 4.93 9.12
N THR A 72 -8.28 5.88 9.16
CA THR A 72 -8.57 7.32 9.37
C THR A 72 -9.51 7.57 10.57
N GLY A 73 -9.25 6.88 11.69
CA GLY A 73 -10.03 6.95 12.93
C GLY A 73 -11.34 6.15 12.93
N THR A 74 -11.79 5.64 11.77
CA THR A 74 -13.04 4.87 11.66
C THR A 74 -12.81 3.39 11.97
N ASP A 75 -13.53 2.85 12.94
CA ASP A 75 -13.52 1.42 13.27
C ASP A 75 -14.21 0.61 12.15
N VAL A 76 -13.46 -0.28 11.51
CA VAL A 76 -13.97 -1.09 10.39
C VAL A 76 -15.03 -2.09 10.84
N ALA A 77 -14.95 -2.60 12.09
CA ALA A 77 -15.91 -3.56 12.62
C ALA A 77 -17.31 -2.95 12.85
N ALA A 78 -17.36 -1.63 13.09
CA ALA A 78 -18.63 -0.91 13.29
C ALA A 78 -19.40 -0.61 11.99
N LEU A 79 -18.76 -0.87 10.81
CA LEU A 79 -19.32 -0.54 9.51
C LEU A 79 -20.01 -1.75 8.87
N GLY A 80 -21.15 -1.49 8.20
CA GLY A 80 -21.76 -2.45 7.28
C GLY A 80 -20.96 -2.55 5.97
N ASP A 81 -21.18 -3.61 5.19
CA ASP A 81 -20.38 -3.95 4.00
C ASP A 81 -20.31 -2.83 2.96
N ARG A 82 -21.41 -2.10 2.72
CA ARG A 82 -21.43 -0.95 1.80
C ARG A 82 -20.52 0.17 2.26
N ALA A 83 -20.52 0.49 3.55
CA ALA A 83 -19.67 1.52 4.14
C ALA A 83 -18.20 1.12 4.13
N VAL A 84 -17.89 -0.16 4.40
CA VAL A 84 -16.54 -0.72 4.28
C VAL A 84 -16.05 -0.65 2.83
N ALA A 85 -16.89 -1.01 1.84
CA ALA A 85 -16.54 -0.91 0.44
C ALA A 85 -16.26 0.54 0.01
N PHE A 86 -17.06 1.50 0.48
CA PHE A 86 -16.82 2.93 0.21
C PHE A 86 -15.54 3.44 0.88
N LEU A 87 -15.31 3.08 2.16
CA LEU A 87 -14.08 3.43 2.89
C LEU A 87 -12.86 2.89 2.14
N ARG A 88 -12.89 1.62 1.72
CA ARG A 88 -11.81 1.01 0.93
C ARG A 88 -11.57 1.75 -0.37
N ALA A 89 -12.62 2.03 -1.14
CA ALA A 89 -12.53 2.71 -2.42
C ALA A 89 -12.00 4.16 -2.34
N THR A 90 -12.17 4.83 -1.19
CA THR A 90 -11.83 6.25 -1.04
C THR A 90 -10.62 6.51 -0.16
N ARG A 91 -10.20 5.55 0.68
CA ARG A 91 -9.13 5.74 1.67
C ARG A 91 -7.94 4.83 1.48
N ILE A 92 -8.07 3.74 0.72
CA ILE A 92 -7.02 2.73 0.59
C ILE A 92 -6.68 2.53 -0.89
N GLY A 93 -5.41 2.70 -1.23
CA GLY A 93 -4.84 2.30 -2.52
C GLY A 93 -4.15 0.94 -2.39
N PHE A 94 -4.33 0.07 -3.38
CA PHE A 94 -3.65 -1.22 -3.41
C PHE A 94 -2.70 -1.33 -4.59
N VAL A 95 -1.49 -1.82 -4.31
CA VAL A 95 -0.50 -2.22 -5.29
C VAL A 95 -0.14 -3.67 -5.00
N PHE A 96 -0.39 -4.57 -5.93
CA PHE A 96 -0.13 -6.01 -5.76
C PHE A 96 1.08 -6.45 -6.58
N GLN A 97 1.65 -7.58 -6.21
CA GLN A 97 2.70 -8.27 -6.98
C GLN A 97 2.22 -8.62 -8.39
N GLN A 98 1.00 -9.15 -8.53
CA GLN A 98 0.30 -9.27 -9.80
C GLN A 98 -0.42 -7.96 -10.08
N PHE A 99 -0.25 -7.41 -11.28
CA PHE A 99 -0.73 -6.06 -11.63
C PHE A 99 -2.27 -5.95 -11.64
N PHE A 100 -2.99 -7.06 -11.85
CA PHE A 100 -4.45 -7.12 -11.95
C PHE A 100 -5.03 -6.01 -12.85
N LEU A 101 -4.44 -5.85 -14.04
CA LEU A 101 -4.94 -4.94 -15.06
C LEU A 101 -5.90 -5.66 -16.00
N ALA A 102 -6.99 -5.00 -16.37
CA ALA A 102 -7.94 -5.49 -17.35
C ALA A 102 -7.33 -5.38 -18.75
N GLU A 103 -6.94 -6.52 -19.35
CA GLU A 103 -6.17 -6.56 -20.61
C GLU A 103 -6.93 -6.00 -21.81
N HIS A 104 -8.27 -6.03 -21.78
CA HIS A 104 -9.15 -5.50 -22.83
C HIS A 104 -9.38 -3.99 -22.77
N GLN A 105 -9.04 -3.35 -21.66
CA GLN A 105 -9.16 -1.92 -21.42
C GLN A 105 -7.86 -1.17 -21.77
N THR A 106 -7.96 0.14 -21.99
CA THR A 106 -6.79 1.01 -22.09
C THR A 106 -6.11 1.18 -20.72
N VAL A 107 -4.87 1.64 -20.73
CA VAL A 107 -4.13 2.05 -19.52
C VAL A 107 -4.90 3.14 -18.76
N LEU A 108 -5.45 4.12 -19.49
CA LEU A 108 -6.24 5.20 -18.91
C LEU A 108 -7.49 4.67 -18.21
N ASP A 109 -8.24 3.76 -18.84
CA ASP A 109 -9.44 3.17 -18.25
C ASP A 109 -9.12 2.33 -17.03
N ASN A 110 -8.05 1.53 -17.07
CA ASN A 110 -7.57 0.76 -15.91
C ASN A 110 -7.30 1.64 -14.69
N VAL A 111 -6.77 2.84 -14.88
CA VAL A 111 -6.53 3.79 -13.79
C VAL A 111 -7.84 4.48 -13.37
N ALA A 112 -8.67 4.90 -14.34
CA ALA A 112 -9.96 5.54 -14.08
C ALA A 112 -10.93 4.65 -13.27
N ASP A 113 -10.83 3.33 -13.44
CA ASP A 113 -11.62 2.33 -12.69
C ASP A 113 -11.30 2.33 -11.18
N GLY A 114 -10.15 2.81 -10.76
CA GLY A 114 -9.85 3.06 -9.36
C GLY A 114 -10.83 4.01 -8.65
N LEU A 115 -11.54 4.83 -9.43
CA LEU A 115 -12.57 5.77 -8.93
C LEU A 115 -14.02 5.29 -9.17
N LEU A 116 -14.21 4.08 -9.70
CA LEU A 116 -15.53 3.58 -10.09
C LEU A 116 -16.52 3.58 -8.90
N TYR A 117 -16.06 3.13 -7.75
CA TYR A 117 -16.88 3.01 -6.54
C TYR A 117 -16.83 4.25 -5.63
N ALA A 118 -16.09 5.29 -6.02
CA ALA A 118 -16.00 6.55 -5.29
C ALA A 118 -17.11 7.56 -5.70
N GLY A 119 -18.00 7.19 -6.61
CA GLY A 119 -19.09 8.05 -7.08
C GLY A 119 -18.65 9.20 -8.02
N VAL A 120 -17.44 9.12 -8.57
CA VAL A 120 -16.88 10.16 -9.45
C VAL A 120 -17.41 9.99 -10.88
N ARG A 121 -17.83 11.09 -11.53
CA ARG A 121 -18.34 11.09 -12.91
C ARG A 121 -17.27 10.67 -13.91
N HIS A 122 -17.66 10.01 -14.99
CA HIS A 122 -16.74 9.42 -15.98
C HIS A 122 -15.67 10.41 -16.48
N GLY A 123 -16.04 11.59 -16.96
CA GLY A 123 -15.07 12.58 -17.48
C GLY A 123 -14.05 13.03 -16.42
N GLU A 124 -14.49 13.18 -15.17
CA GLU A 124 -13.60 13.53 -14.07
C GLU A 124 -12.66 12.36 -13.71
N ARG A 125 -13.14 11.10 -13.78
CA ARG A 125 -12.29 9.91 -13.60
C ARG A 125 -11.16 9.87 -14.63
N GLN A 126 -11.49 10.14 -15.91
CA GLN A 126 -10.51 10.17 -17.01
C GLN A 126 -9.46 11.28 -16.80
N ARG A 127 -9.87 12.47 -16.38
CA ARG A 127 -8.96 13.57 -16.09
C ARG A 127 -8.00 13.22 -14.96
N ARG A 128 -8.52 12.75 -13.82
CA ARG A 128 -7.69 12.33 -12.69
C ARG A 128 -6.78 11.14 -13.02
N ALA A 129 -7.26 10.20 -13.82
CA ALA A 129 -6.46 9.07 -14.29
C ALA A 129 -5.26 9.54 -15.12
N MET A 130 -5.45 10.52 -16.02
CA MET A 130 -4.36 11.09 -16.80
C MET A 130 -3.32 11.79 -15.91
N GLU A 131 -3.76 12.52 -14.89
CA GLU A 131 -2.87 13.15 -13.90
C GLU A 131 -2.09 12.10 -13.10
N ALA A 132 -2.76 11.04 -12.63
CA ALA A 132 -2.09 9.95 -11.93
C ALA A 132 -1.05 9.23 -12.81
N LEU A 133 -1.35 9.02 -14.10
CA LEU A 133 -0.40 8.47 -15.07
C LEU A 133 0.81 9.39 -15.30
N ALA A 134 0.60 10.70 -15.29
CA ALA A 134 1.70 11.67 -15.39
C ALA A 134 2.60 11.63 -14.15
N VAL A 135 2.02 11.54 -12.95
CA VAL A 135 2.75 11.42 -11.68
C VAL A 135 3.69 10.22 -11.67
N VAL A 136 3.27 9.07 -12.22
CA VAL A 136 4.11 7.86 -12.29
C VAL A 136 4.95 7.78 -13.57
N GLY A 137 4.90 8.80 -14.45
CA GLY A 137 5.75 8.91 -15.64
C GLY A 137 5.36 7.98 -16.80
N ILE A 138 4.06 7.68 -16.98
CA ILE A 138 3.59 6.77 -18.07
C ILE A 138 2.40 7.34 -18.87
N ALA A 139 2.12 8.64 -18.78
CA ALA A 139 1.01 9.29 -19.48
C ALA A 139 1.04 9.08 -21.01
N ALA A 140 2.24 9.00 -21.62
CA ALA A 140 2.38 8.74 -23.06
C ALA A 140 1.85 7.36 -23.50
N ARG A 141 1.53 6.46 -22.57
CA ARG A 141 0.96 5.14 -22.81
C ARG A 141 -0.53 5.03 -22.45
N ALA A 142 -1.20 6.14 -22.22
CA ALA A 142 -2.60 6.18 -21.76
C ALA A 142 -3.57 5.39 -22.66
N THR A 143 -3.37 5.41 -23.98
CA THR A 143 -4.20 4.70 -24.97
C THR A 143 -3.75 3.27 -25.25
N ALA A 144 -2.58 2.86 -24.75
CA ALA A 144 -2.08 1.49 -24.89
C ALA A 144 -2.91 0.50 -24.06
N ARG A 145 -2.79 -0.79 -24.37
CA ARG A 145 -3.34 -1.89 -23.56
C ARG A 145 -2.26 -2.50 -22.67
N PRO A 146 -2.60 -3.11 -21.53
CA PRO A 146 -1.63 -3.75 -20.63
C PRO A 146 -0.72 -4.78 -21.30
N THR A 147 -1.21 -5.50 -22.30
CA THR A 147 -0.43 -6.49 -23.09
C THR A 147 0.70 -5.86 -23.90
N GLN A 148 0.67 -4.56 -24.16
CA GLN A 148 1.68 -3.80 -24.90
C GLN A 148 2.73 -3.15 -23.99
N LEU A 149 2.68 -3.43 -22.69
CA LEU A 149 3.54 -2.83 -21.67
C LEU A 149 4.55 -3.82 -21.11
N SER A 150 5.74 -3.34 -20.77
CA SER A 150 6.69 -4.09 -19.93
C SER A 150 6.17 -4.30 -18.51
N GLY A 151 6.77 -5.21 -17.73
CA GLY A 151 6.41 -5.46 -16.33
C GLY A 151 6.46 -4.18 -15.49
N GLY A 152 7.53 -3.40 -15.59
CA GLY A 152 7.68 -2.13 -14.88
C GLY A 152 6.65 -1.07 -15.30
N GLN A 153 6.29 -1.03 -16.59
CA GLN A 153 5.23 -0.15 -17.07
C GLN A 153 3.87 -0.56 -16.50
N ARG A 154 3.55 -1.86 -16.47
CA ARG A 154 2.33 -2.38 -15.85
C ARG A 154 2.27 -2.06 -14.37
N GLN A 155 3.41 -2.17 -13.66
CA GLN A 155 3.47 -1.80 -12.24
C GLN A 155 3.23 -0.31 -12.02
N ARG A 156 3.78 0.57 -12.87
CA ARG A 156 3.47 2.01 -12.83
C ARG A 156 1.98 2.29 -13.01
N VAL A 157 1.32 1.58 -13.92
CA VAL A 157 -0.15 1.69 -14.11
C VAL A 157 -0.90 1.24 -12.84
N ALA A 158 -0.49 0.14 -12.21
CA ALA A 158 -1.09 -0.33 -10.96
C ALA A 158 -0.90 0.70 -9.82
N ILE A 159 0.28 1.34 -9.74
CA ILE A 159 0.54 2.42 -8.78
C ILE A 159 -0.33 3.65 -9.10
N ALA A 160 -0.45 4.06 -10.36
CA ALA A 160 -1.34 5.16 -10.75
C ALA A 160 -2.80 4.89 -10.36
N ARG A 161 -3.29 3.66 -10.57
CA ARG A 161 -4.62 3.23 -10.14
C ARG A 161 -4.80 3.31 -8.61
N ALA A 162 -3.77 2.96 -7.85
CA ALA A 162 -3.80 3.10 -6.40
C ALA A 162 -3.83 4.56 -5.94
N LEU A 163 -3.19 5.48 -6.70
CA LEU A 163 -3.08 6.91 -6.38
C LEU A 163 -4.30 7.74 -6.79
N VAL A 164 -5.03 7.34 -7.83
CA VAL A 164 -6.05 8.16 -8.51
C VAL A 164 -7.16 8.67 -7.59
N GLY A 165 -7.44 7.94 -6.50
CA GLY A 165 -8.42 8.29 -5.47
C GLY A 165 -7.86 9.17 -4.35
N GLU A 166 -6.59 9.60 -4.42
CA GLU A 166 -5.91 10.31 -3.34
C GLU A 166 -6.08 9.59 -1.98
N PRO A 167 -5.70 8.30 -1.90
CA PRO A 167 -5.96 7.50 -0.73
C PRO A 167 -5.20 8.03 0.49
N ALA A 168 -5.74 7.77 1.68
CA ALA A 168 -5.06 8.08 2.93
C ALA A 168 -3.84 7.18 3.16
N ILE A 169 -3.87 5.94 2.62
CA ILE A 169 -2.78 4.96 2.72
C ILE A 169 -2.71 4.10 1.46
N ILE A 170 -1.50 3.77 1.04
CA ILE A 170 -1.21 2.80 -0.03
C ILE A 170 -0.62 1.54 0.62
N LEU A 171 -1.25 0.41 0.35
CA LEU A 171 -0.78 -0.91 0.75
C LEU A 171 -0.16 -1.61 -0.47
N ALA A 172 1.15 -1.85 -0.42
CA ALA A 172 1.90 -2.42 -1.53
C ALA A 172 2.41 -3.82 -1.16
N ASP A 173 1.78 -4.86 -1.73
CA ASP A 173 2.12 -6.25 -1.51
C ASP A 173 3.12 -6.74 -2.56
N GLU A 174 4.36 -7.00 -2.13
CA GLU A 174 5.46 -7.46 -2.98
C GLU A 174 5.57 -6.67 -4.30
N PRO A 175 5.62 -5.31 -4.27
CA PRO A 175 5.43 -4.47 -5.47
C PRO A 175 6.52 -4.65 -6.52
N THR A 176 7.59 -5.37 -6.21
CA THR A 176 8.73 -5.64 -7.11
C THR A 176 8.93 -7.12 -7.41
N GLY A 177 8.11 -8.02 -6.82
CA GLY A 177 8.33 -9.47 -6.85
C GLY A 177 8.31 -10.11 -8.25
N ASN A 178 7.66 -9.49 -9.24
CA ASN A 178 7.57 -9.95 -10.62
C ASN A 178 8.46 -9.14 -11.60
N LEU A 179 9.43 -8.38 -11.08
CA LEU A 179 10.27 -7.48 -11.87
C LEU A 179 11.74 -7.90 -11.78
N ASP A 180 12.49 -7.60 -12.82
CA ASP A 180 13.96 -7.67 -12.74
C ASP A 180 14.49 -6.64 -11.72
N GLN A 181 15.73 -6.84 -11.28
CA GLN A 181 16.34 -6.05 -10.23
C GLN A 181 16.37 -4.54 -10.54
N SER A 182 16.70 -4.16 -11.78
CA SER A 182 16.83 -2.75 -12.17
C SER A 182 15.46 -2.07 -12.21
N THR A 183 14.47 -2.74 -12.77
CA THR A 183 13.08 -2.29 -12.82
C THR A 183 12.50 -2.20 -11.41
N GLY A 184 12.76 -3.20 -10.56
CA GLY A 184 12.35 -3.21 -9.16
C GLY A 184 12.89 -2.00 -8.38
N GLN A 185 14.17 -1.66 -8.56
CA GLN A 185 14.77 -0.47 -7.96
C GLN A 185 14.09 0.83 -8.43
N SER A 186 13.75 0.93 -9.73
CA SER A 186 13.00 2.08 -10.26
C SER A 186 11.60 2.22 -9.64
N ILE A 187 10.91 1.11 -9.38
CA ILE A 187 9.61 1.12 -8.71
C ILE A 187 9.75 1.52 -7.24
N LEU A 188 10.76 1.02 -6.52
CA LEU A 188 11.00 1.43 -5.13
C LEU A 188 11.33 2.92 -5.05
N ALA A 189 12.16 3.45 -5.94
CA ALA A 189 12.47 4.87 -6.02
C ALA A 189 11.21 5.71 -6.30
N LEU A 190 10.30 5.24 -7.16
CA LEU A 190 9.01 5.88 -7.39
C LEU A 190 8.17 5.93 -6.11
N LEU A 191 8.05 4.83 -5.36
CA LEU A 191 7.30 4.79 -4.11
C LEU A 191 7.91 5.73 -3.05
N GLN A 192 9.25 5.80 -2.96
CA GLN A 192 9.94 6.75 -2.09
C GLN A 192 9.64 8.22 -2.49
N ALA A 193 9.73 8.55 -3.77
CA ALA A 193 9.40 9.89 -4.26
C ALA A 193 7.93 10.28 -4.03
N LEU A 194 7.01 9.32 -4.08
CA LEU A 194 5.60 9.53 -3.71
C LEU A 194 5.44 9.80 -2.21
N ASN A 195 6.18 9.08 -1.37
CA ASN A 195 6.19 9.31 0.07
C ASN A 195 6.76 10.68 0.42
N GLU A 196 7.86 11.11 -0.21
CA GLU A 196 8.43 12.46 -0.05
C GLU A 196 7.43 13.58 -0.40
N ARG A 197 6.44 13.29 -1.26
CA ARG A 197 5.32 14.17 -1.58
C ARG A 197 4.13 14.03 -0.61
N GLY A 198 4.29 13.27 0.48
CA GLY A 198 3.31 13.12 1.55
C GLY A 198 2.42 11.89 1.46
N ALA A 199 2.61 10.96 0.50
CA ALA A 199 1.87 9.71 0.49
C ALA A 199 2.26 8.82 1.67
N THR A 200 1.27 8.24 2.35
CA THR A 200 1.48 7.20 3.37
C THR A 200 1.55 5.85 2.68
N ILE A 201 2.65 5.10 2.87
CA ILE A 201 2.88 3.86 2.14
C ILE A 201 3.33 2.75 3.10
N VAL A 202 2.69 1.59 3.03
CA VAL A 202 3.12 0.37 3.71
C VAL A 202 3.48 -0.67 2.66
N LEU A 203 4.78 -1.04 2.62
CA LEU A 203 5.25 -2.15 1.81
C LEU A 203 5.15 -3.45 2.61
N ILE A 204 4.67 -4.50 1.98
CA ILE A 204 4.72 -5.85 2.53
C ILE A 204 5.70 -6.63 1.67
N THR A 205 6.74 -7.19 2.27
CA THR A 205 7.76 -7.91 1.53
C THR A 205 8.44 -8.97 2.40
N HIS A 206 8.98 -10.00 1.75
CA HIS A 206 9.89 -10.95 2.39
C HIS A 206 11.36 -10.61 2.09
N ASP A 207 11.63 -9.60 1.25
CA ASP A 207 12.99 -9.16 0.92
C ASP A 207 13.56 -8.27 2.02
N ALA A 208 14.51 -8.83 2.79
CA ALA A 208 15.22 -8.12 3.83
C ALA A 208 16.07 -6.94 3.31
N GLY A 209 16.49 -6.98 2.03
CA GLY A 209 17.24 -5.89 1.40
C GLY A 209 16.37 -4.67 1.17
N ILE A 210 15.15 -4.88 0.70
CA ILE A 210 14.14 -3.81 0.55
C ILE A 210 13.78 -3.25 1.93
N ALA A 211 13.50 -4.13 2.89
CA ALA A 211 13.10 -3.73 4.24
C ALA A 211 14.13 -2.85 4.95
N ARG A 212 15.43 -3.17 4.83
CA ARG A 212 16.52 -2.38 5.43
C ARG A 212 16.62 -0.95 4.88
N ARG A 213 16.05 -0.69 3.71
CA ARG A 213 16.03 0.65 3.07
C ARG A 213 14.83 1.50 3.49
N MET A 214 13.87 0.90 4.21
CA MET A 214 12.68 1.63 4.67
C MET A 214 12.94 2.34 6.01
N PRO A 215 12.39 3.54 6.21
CA PRO A 215 12.55 4.31 7.45
C PRO A 215 12.01 3.58 8.68
N ARG A 216 10.94 2.80 8.52
CA ARG A 216 10.36 1.98 9.59
C ARG A 216 10.18 0.54 9.13
N ARG A 217 10.42 -0.39 10.05
CA ARG A 217 10.29 -1.82 9.79
C ARG A 217 9.52 -2.50 10.92
N ILE A 218 8.41 -3.15 10.56
CA ILE A 218 7.59 -3.97 11.44
C ILE A 218 7.86 -5.44 11.10
N GLU A 219 8.42 -6.20 12.04
CA GLU A 219 8.78 -7.59 11.82
C GLU A 219 7.67 -8.51 12.32
N LEU A 220 7.14 -9.34 11.43
CA LEU A 220 6.08 -10.31 11.72
C LEU A 220 6.63 -11.74 11.68
N LEU A 221 6.43 -12.48 12.78
CA LEU A 221 6.79 -13.90 12.88
C LEU A 221 5.64 -14.65 13.59
N ASP A 222 5.22 -15.78 13.03
CA ASP A 222 4.18 -16.66 13.60
C ASP A 222 2.91 -15.90 14.06
N GLY A 223 2.50 -14.92 13.25
CA GLY A 223 1.33 -14.09 13.50
C GLY A 223 1.51 -13.04 14.62
N ARG A 224 2.74 -12.75 15.05
CA ARG A 224 3.06 -11.74 16.07
C ARG A 224 4.02 -10.69 15.53
N VAL A 225 3.89 -9.45 15.99
CA VAL A 225 4.92 -8.43 15.82
C VAL A 225 6.03 -8.74 16.82
N ILE A 226 7.23 -9.00 16.32
CA ILE A 226 8.43 -9.29 17.13
C ILE A 226 9.42 -8.13 17.16
N GLY A 227 9.23 -7.14 16.28
CA GLY A 227 10.06 -5.94 16.21
C GLY A 227 9.30 -4.83 15.48
N ASP A 228 9.50 -3.59 15.93
CA ASP A 228 9.00 -2.37 15.30
C ASP A 228 10.09 -1.30 15.49
N THR A 229 10.88 -1.10 14.44
CA THR A 229 12.07 -0.25 14.50
C THR A 229 11.95 0.90 13.50
N THR A 230 12.04 2.12 14.01
CA THR A 230 12.21 3.30 13.19
C THR A 230 13.69 3.56 12.97
N THR A 231 14.15 3.49 11.73
CA THR A 231 15.51 3.86 11.36
C THR A 231 15.52 5.37 11.14
N THR A 232 16.18 6.10 12.02
CA THR A 232 16.48 7.52 11.79
C THR A 232 17.43 7.58 10.60
N ALA A 233 16.94 7.97 9.43
CA ALA A 233 17.77 8.19 8.25
C ALA A 233 18.75 9.30 8.56
N THR A 234 20.01 8.95 8.80
CA THR A 234 21.11 9.93 8.80
C THR A 234 21.27 10.37 7.34
N VAL A 235 20.73 11.53 7.01
CA VAL A 235 21.00 12.20 5.74
C VAL A 235 22.51 12.44 5.73
N PRO A 236 23.29 11.90 4.77
CA PRO A 236 24.70 12.24 4.66
C PRO A 236 24.78 13.73 4.31
N VAL A 237 25.24 14.53 5.26
CA VAL A 237 25.61 15.92 5.00
C VAL A 237 26.83 15.88 4.08
N HIS A 238 26.65 16.25 2.82
CA HIS A 238 27.75 16.49 1.91
C HIS A 238 28.57 17.65 2.49
N PRO A 239 29.88 17.47 2.76
CA PRO A 239 30.69 18.59 3.19
C PRO A 239 30.77 19.58 2.01
N ALA A 240 30.29 20.78 2.24
CA ALA A 240 30.49 21.90 1.34
C ALA A 240 32.01 22.09 1.15
N GLU A 241 32.48 21.92 -0.06
CA GLU A 241 33.83 22.33 -0.47
C GLU A 241 33.98 23.82 -0.18
N ARG A 242 34.88 24.14 0.75
CA ARG A 242 35.37 25.49 0.94
C ARG A 242 36.49 25.71 -0.08
N THR A 243 36.24 26.61 -0.99
CA THR A 243 37.26 27.31 -1.74
C THR A 243 37.26 28.77 -1.32
#